data_80315e31c82ff75bbe523fa00b66a6da
#
_entry.id   80315e31c82ff75bbe523fa00b66a6da
#
_cell.length_a   1.000
_cell.length_b   1.000
_cell.length_c   1.000
_cell.angle_alpha   90.00
_cell.angle_beta   90.00
_cell.angle_gamma   90.00
#
_symmetry.space_group_name_H-M   'P 1'
#
loop_
_entity.id
_entity.type
_entity.pdbx_description
1 polymer ?
#
loop_
_entity_poly.entity_id
_entity_poly.type
_entity_poly.pdbx_seq_one_letter_code
_entity_poly.pdbx_strand_id
1 'polypeptide(L)'
;PQGELVLADIQPEMLAIARRRLEKRHITNTTCQLCNGSSFHFADNSFDRIVLVCVLGEIAERSAYLREFARLLKDDGLLSISETAGDPDKLDQQELIALLATHGFTPVRQYGNRRNYTVNFAVADTKR
;
A
#
# COMPACT_ATOMS: atom_id res chain seq x y z
N PRO A 1 -20.75 -6.90 -2.46
CA PRO A 1 -19.48 -7.29 -1.90
C PRO A 1 -19.47 -7.23 -0.39
N GLN A 2 -18.79 -8.18 0.20
CA GLN A 2 -18.76 -8.31 1.66
C GLN A 2 -17.44 -7.78 2.27
N GLY A 3 -16.54 -7.33 1.43
CA GLY A 3 -15.26 -6.81 1.88
C GLY A 3 -15.37 -5.39 2.41
N GLU A 4 -14.31 -4.95 3.08
CA GLU A 4 -14.19 -3.58 3.58
C GLU A 4 -12.91 -2.97 3.02
N LEU A 5 -12.96 -1.69 2.67
CA LEU A 5 -11.83 -0.95 2.14
C LEU A 5 -11.54 0.26 3.05
N VAL A 6 -10.27 0.47 3.33
CA VAL A 6 -9.82 1.69 3.99
C VAL A 6 -9.00 2.48 2.98
N LEU A 7 -9.40 3.73 2.74
CA LEU A 7 -8.65 4.68 1.93
C LEU A 7 -7.86 5.59 2.86
N ALA A 8 -6.55 5.60 2.70
CA ALA A 8 -5.67 6.41 3.56
C ALA A 8 -4.91 7.44 2.73
N ASP A 9 -4.83 8.66 3.22
CA ASP A 9 -4.08 9.74 2.59
C ASP A 9 -3.63 10.72 3.64
N ILE A 10 -2.54 11.42 3.38
CA ILE A 10 -2.05 12.48 4.27
C ILE A 10 -2.75 13.82 3.98
N GLN A 11 -3.44 13.92 2.86
CA GLN A 11 -4.12 15.16 2.43
C GLN A 11 -5.62 15.05 2.68
N PRO A 12 -6.17 15.87 3.61
CA PRO A 12 -7.62 15.84 3.87
C PRO A 12 -8.46 16.14 2.63
N GLU A 13 -7.94 17.00 1.74
CA GLU A 13 -8.65 17.39 0.51
C GLU A 13 -8.86 16.19 -0.41
N MET A 14 -7.88 15.31 -0.52
CA MET A 14 -8.00 14.09 -1.34
C MET A 14 -9.04 13.14 -0.76
N LEU A 15 -9.07 12.99 0.56
CA LEU A 15 -10.08 12.17 1.22
C LEU A 15 -11.49 12.75 1.04
N ALA A 16 -11.62 14.08 1.06
CA ALA A 16 -12.91 14.73 0.83
C ALA A 16 -13.43 14.45 -0.58
N ILE A 17 -12.55 14.48 -1.58
CA ILE A 17 -12.92 14.12 -2.95
C ILE A 17 -13.36 12.66 -3.02
N ALA A 18 -12.62 11.78 -2.39
CA ALA A 18 -12.94 10.35 -2.38
C ALA A 18 -14.30 10.10 -1.72
N ARG A 19 -14.56 10.73 -0.57
CA ARG A 19 -15.85 10.60 0.13
C ARG A 19 -17.01 11.00 -0.76
N ARG A 20 -16.90 12.13 -1.46
CA ARG A 20 -17.96 12.59 -2.37
C ARG A 20 -18.22 11.59 -3.49
N ARG A 21 -17.16 10.99 -4.05
CA ARG A 21 -17.31 9.99 -5.10
C ARG A 21 -17.99 8.72 -4.59
N LEU A 22 -17.64 8.30 -3.37
CA LEU A 22 -18.22 7.12 -2.73
C LEU A 22 -19.71 7.35 -2.44
N GLU A 23 -20.05 8.51 -1.88
CA GLU A 23 -21.44 8.87 -1.59
C GLU A 23 -22.28 8.90 -2.86
N LYS A 24 -21.77 9.53 -3.91
CA LYS A 24 -22.45 9.63 -5.20
C LYS A 24 -22.74 8.26 -5.80
N ARG A 25 -21.92 7.27 -5.53
CA ARG A 25 -22.07 5.91 -6.05
C ARG A 25 -22.71 4.96 -5.04
N HIS A 26 -23.15 5.48 -3.91
CA HIS A 26 -23.79 4.69 -2.83
C HIS A 26 -22.89 3.53 -2.33
N ILE A 27 -21.58 3.77 -2.24
CA ILE A 27 -20.63 2.81 -1.70
C ILE A 27 -20.52 3.03 -0.21
N THR A 28 -20.85 2.02 0.59
CA THR A 28 -20.94 2.13 2.05
C THR A 28 -19.90 1.29 2.81
N ASN A 29 -19.14 0.45 2.12
CA ASN A 29 -18.16 -0.42 2.75
C ASN A 29 -16.73 0.14 2.71
N THR A 30 -16.60 1.47 2.61
CA THR A 30 -15.30 2.14 2.56
C THR A 30 -15.21 3.18 3.66
N THR A 31 -14.08 3.18 4.38
CA THR A 31 -13.74 4.16 5.40
C THR A 31 -12.56 4.99 4.91
N CYS A 32 -12.61 6.31 5.14
CA CYS A 32 -11.48 7.19 4.82
C CYS A 32 -10.71 7.50 6.10
N GLN A 33 -9.40 7.31 6.06
CA GLN A 33 -8.53 7.51 7.21
C GLN A 33 -7.43 8.52 6.88
N LEU A 34 -7.37 9.61 7.62
CA LEU A 34 -6.28 10.57 7.49
C LEU A 34 -5.01 9.96 8.11
N CYS A 35 -3.95 9.92 7.32
CA CYS A 35 -2.64 9.46 7.78
C CYS A 35 -1.87 10.65 8.32
N ASN A 36 -1.35 10.50 9.52
CA ASN A 36 -0.62 11.56 10.18
C ASN A 36 0.75 11.02 10.61
N GLY A 37 1.56 10.68 9.61
CA GLY A 37 2.84 10.04 9.81
C GLY A 37 2.79 8.56 9.44
N SER A 38 3.77 7.78 9.90
CA SER A 38 3.93 6.37 9.50
C SER A 38 3.22 5.38 10.44
N SER A 39 2.38 5.88 11.34
CA SER A 39 1.66 5.01 12.27
C SER A 39 0.17 5.02 11.95
N PHE A 40 -0.41 3.83 11.86
CA PHE A 40 -1.83 3.67 11.61
C PHE A 40 -2.51 3.06 12.83
N HIS A 41 -3.66 3.59 13.22
CA HIS A 41 -4.39 3.14 14.41
C HIS A 41 -5.27 1.91 14.09
N PHE A 42 -4.63 0.87 13.60
CA PHE A 42 -5.27 -0.42 13.34
C PHE A 42 -4.50 -1.52 14.08
N ALA A 43 -5.19 -2.59 14.40
CA ALA A 43 -4.60 -3.73 15.08
C ALA A 43 -3.59 -4.46 14.19
N ASP A 44 -2.66 -5.18 14.81
CA ASP A 44 -1.76 -6.06 14.09
C ASP A 44 -2.56 -7.09 13.30
N ASN A 45 -2.05 -7.48 12.13
CA ASN A 45 -2.63 -8.56 11.33
C ASN A 45 -4.11 -8.36 11.02
N SER A 46 -4.49 -7.12 10.65
CA SER A 46 -5.90 -6.77 10.41
C SER A 46 -6.27 -6.65 8.93
N PHE A 47 -5.28 -6.66 8.04
CA PHE A 47 -5.54 -6.47 6.60
C PHE A 47 -5.10 -7.67 5.77
N ASP A 48 -5.95 -8.04 4.81
CA ASP A 48 -5.64 -9.08 3.82
C ASP A 48 -4.78 -8.54 2.69
N ARG A 49 -4.97 -7.28 2.34
CA ARG A 49 -4.29 -6.63 1.21
C ARG A 49 -3.99 -5.18 1.56
N ILE A 50 -2.80 -4.74 1.17
CA ILE A 50 -2.43 -3.32 1.17
C ILE A 50 -1.99 -2.99 -0.24
N VAL A 51 -2.52 -1.89 -0.81
CA VAL A 51 -2.27 -1.50 -2.20
C VAL A 51 -1.71 -0.09 -2.24
N LEU A 52 -0.58 0.07 -2.94
CA LEU A 52 0.03 1.36 -3.21
C LEU A 52 0.20 1.53 -4.72
N VAL A 53 -0.29 2.64 -5.26
CA VAL A 53 -0.15 2.96 -6.68
C VAL A 53 0.54 4.32 -6.80
N CYS A 54 1.79 4.31 -7.25
CA CYS A 54 2.61 5.52 -7.43
C CYS A 54 2.75 6.34 -6.14
N VAL A 55 2.86 5.66 -5.00
CA VAL A 55 2.89 6.30 -3.68
C VAL A 55 4.25 6.16 -3.01
N LEU A 56 4.85 4.98 -3.06
CA LEU A 56 6.04 4.67 -2.28
C LEU A 56 7.22 5.59 -2.63
N GLY A 57 7.36 5.95 -3.89
CA GLY A 57 8.42 6.85 -4.35
C GLY A 57 8.36 8.23 -3.71
N GLU A 58 7.17 8.69 -3.34
CA GLU A 58 6.96 9.99 -2.71
C GLU A 58 7.21 9.98 -1.20
N ILE A 59 7.29 8.81 -0.59
CA ILE A 59 7.45 8.68 0.86
C ILE A 59 8.91 8.83 1.23
N ALA A 60 9.23 9.81 2.08
CA ALA A 60 10.59 10.04 2.56
C ALA A 60 11.01 8.98 3.58
N GLU A 61 10.10 8.56 4.45
CA GLU A 61 10.37 7.60 5.51
C GLU A 61 9.88 6.19 5.14
N ARG A 62 10.35 5.68 4.01
CA ARG A 62 9.92 4.40 3.47
C ARG A 62 10.06 3.24 4.46
N SER A 63 11.16 3.19 5.20
CA SER A 63 11.40 2.12 6.16
C SER A 63 10.34 2.06 7.24
N ALA A 64 9.95 3.21 7.77
CA ALA A 64 8.91 3.28 8.81
C ALA A 64 7.57 2.79 8.26
N TYR A 65 7.20 3.22 7.07
CA TYR A 65 5.95 2.79 6.44
C TYR A 65 5.95 1.29 6.11
N LEU A 66 7.08 0.76 5.63
CA LEU A 66 7.18 -0.66 5.30
C LEU A 66 7.09 -1.55 6.55
N ARG A 67 7.67 -1.11 7.66
CA ARG A 67 7.52 -1.81 8.94
C ARG A 67 6.06 -1.81 9.39
N GLU A 68 5.38 -0.67 9.22
CA GLU A 68 3.96 -0.57 9.58
C GLU A 68 3.09 -1.48 8.72
N PHE A 69 3.34 -1.52 7.40
CA PHE A 69 2.61 -2.41 6.51
C PHE A 69 2.81 -3.88 6.89
N ALA A 70 4.03 -4.25 7.27
CA ALA A 70 4.31 -5.61 7.73
C ALA A 70 3.51 -5.94 9.00
N ARG A 71 3.39 -4.98 9.91
CA ARG A 71 2.60 -5.14 11.15
C ARG A 71 1.11 -5.34 10.83
N LEU A 72 0.60 -4.54 9.90
CA LEU A 72 -0.83 -4.51 9.58
C LEU A 72 -1.31 -5.71 8.77
N LEU A 73 -0.44 -6.30 7.95
CA LEU A 73 -0.82 -7.44 7.12
C LEU A 73 -0.95 -8.72 7.93
N LYS A 74 -1.96 -9.50 7.59
CA LYS A 74 -2.08 -10.87 8.09
C LYS A 74 -0.93 -11.71 7.53
N ASP A 75 -0.67 -12.87 8.14
CA ASP A 75 0.44 -13.74 7.73
C ASP A 75 0.35 -14.18 6.27
N ASP A 76 -0.87 -14.34 5.76
CA ASP A 76 -1.12 -14.69 4.36
C ASP A 76 -1.49 -13.47 3.50
N GLY A 77 -1.31 -12.27 4.04
CA GLY A 77 -1.63 -11.04 3.34
C GLY A 77 -0.62 -10.68 2.26
N LEU A 78 -1.02 -9.81 1.36
CA LEU A 78 -0.17 -9.34 0.27
C LEU A 78 -0.10 -7.81 0.25
N LEU A 79 1.11 -7.32 0.00
CA LEU A 79 1.36 -5.92 -0.30
C LEU A 79 1.54 -5.79 -1.81
N SER A 80 0.69 -5.00 -2.46
CA SER A 80 0.72 -4.80 -3.91
C SER A 80 1.22 -3.39 -4.22
N ILE A 81 2.30 -3.29 -4.97
CA ILE A 81 2.91 -2.00 -5.33
C ILE A 81 2.96 -1.86 -6.83
N SER A 82 2.37 -0.79 -7.34
CA SER A 82 2.36 -0.46 -8.76
C SER A 82 3.07 0.86 -9.01
N GLU A 83 3.85 0.91 -10.10
CA GLU A 83 4.53 2.11 -10.56
C GLU A 83 4.29 2.29 -12.04
N THR A 84 4.14 3.52 -12.49
CA THR A 84 3.83 3.82 -13.89
C THR A 84 4.84 4.80 -14.49
N ALA A 85 5.05 4.68 -15.80
CA ALA A 85 5.86 5.63 -16.54
C ALA A 85 5.22 7.02 -16.46
N GLY A 86 6.05 8.04 -16.36
CA GLY A 86 5.58 9.42 -16.24
C GLY A 86 5.51 9.94 -14.82
N ASP A 87 5.54 9.06 -13.83
CA ASP A 87 5.67 9.50 -12.44
C ASP A 87 7.12 9.89 -12.19
N PRO A 88 7.38 11.17 -11.80
CA PRO A 88 8.76 11.63 -11.55
C PRO A 88 9.43 10.90 -10.39
N ASP A 89 8.65 10.36 -9.46
CA ASP A 89 9.17 9.64 -8.29
C ASP A 89 9.15 8.13 -8.46
N LYS A 90 8.98 7.65 -9.69
CA LYS A 90 8.91 6.23 -10.00
C LYS A 90 10.16 5.49 -9.51
N LEU A 91 9.95 4.38 -8.82
CA LEU A 91 11.02 3.48 -8.40
C LEU A 91 11.28 2.45 -9.50
N ASP A 92 12.55 2.15 -9.74
CA ASP A 92 12.93 1.03 -10.59
C ASP A 92 12.50 -0.28 -9.95
N GLN A 93 12.02 -1.23 -10.76
CA GLN A 93 11.48 -2.49 -10.25
C GLN A 93 12.50 -3.28 -9.42
N GLN A 94 13.76 -3.35 -9.87
CA GLN A 94 14.79 -4.07 -9.13
C GLN A 94 15.14 -3.39 -7.82
N GLU A 95 15.18 -2.06 -7.81
CA GLU A 95 15.40 -1.29 -6.59
C GLU A 95 14.26 -1.48 -5.60
N LEU A 96 13.02 -1.52 -6.10
CA LEU A 96 11.85 -1.78 -5.27
C LEU A 96 11.95 -3.15 -4.60
N ILE A 97 12.25 -4.18 -5.38
CA ILE A 97 12.35 -5.55 -4.85
C ILE A 97 13.45 -5.65 -3.79
N ALA A 98 14.60 -5.00 -4.04
CA ALA A 98 15.71 -4.98 -3.09
C ALA A 98 15.33 -4.27 -1.79
N LEU A 99 14.64 -3.14 -1.92
CA LEU A 99 14.17 -2.37 -0.74
C LEU A 99 13.19 -3.20 0.09
N LEU A 100 12.22 -3.82 -0.55
CA LEU A 100 11.22 -4.63 0.14
C LEU A 100 11.86 -5.84 0.83
N ALA A 101 12.87 -6.44 0.20
CA ALA A 101 13.58 -7.57 0.79
C ALA A 101 14.23 -7.21 2.13
N THR A 102 14.76 -5.99 2.27
CA THR A 102 15.38 -5.54 3.53
C THR A 102 14.37 -5.39 4.66
N HIS A 103 13.07 -5.41 4.34
CA HIS A 103 11.99 -5.28 5.32
C HIS A 103 11.15 -6.55 5.45
N GLY A 104 11.68 -7.67 4.97
CA GLY A 104 11.02 -8.96 5.13
C GLY A 104 9.92 -9.27 4.11
N PHE A 105 9.89 -8.55 2.99
CA PHE A 105 8.91 -8.80 1.93
C PHE A 105 9.54 -9.55 0.77
N THR A 106 8.86 -10.58 0.30
CA THR A 106 9.32 -11.42 -0.82
C THR A 106 8.37 -11.26 -2.00
N PRO A 107 8.87 -10.99 -3.23
CA PRO A 107 7.99 -10.90 -4.38
C PRO A 107 7.41 -12.28 -4.71
N VAL A 108 6.10 -12.36 -4.88
CA VAL A 108 5.41 -13.61 -5.21
C VAL A 108 4.83 -13.59 -6.61
N ARG A 109 4.56 -12.40 -7.17
CA ARG A 109 4.07 -12.28 -8.53
C ARG A 109 4.39 -10.89 -9.08
N GLN A 110 4.74 -10.83 -10.36
CA GLN A 110 5.06 -9.60 -11.05
C GLN A 110 4.24 -9.51 -12.34
N TYR A 111 3.77 -8.30 -12.64
CA TYR A 111 2.95 -8.00 -13.81
C TYR A 111 3.52 -6.81 -14.55
N GLY A 112 3.27 -6.74 -15.85
CA GLY A 112 3.63 -5.59 -16.65
C GLY A 112 5.06 -5.66 -17.18
N ASN A 113 5.67 -4.48 -17.35
CA ASN A 113 7.00 -4.35 -17.93
C ASN A 113 7.79 -3.28 -17.16
N ARG A 114 8.96 -2.89 -17.66
CA ARG A 114 9.82 -1.94 -16.95
C ARG A 114 9.19 -0.56 -16.78
N ARG A 115 8.30 -0.17 -17.68
CA ARG A 115 7.67 1.15 -17.66
C ARG A 115 6.48 1.19 -16.71
N ASN A 116 5.64 0.16 -16.76
CA ASN A 116 4.44 0.07 -15.95
C ASN A 116 4.38 -1.33 -15.35
N TYR A 117 4.51 -1.43 -14.05
CA TYR A 117 4.56 -2.74 -13.40
C TYR A 117 3.77 -2.77 -12.10
N THR A 118 3.43 -3.98 -11.69
CA THR A 118 2.88 -4.27 -10.37
C THR A 118 3.65 -5.46 -9.80
N VAL A 119 4.07 -5.35 -8.56
CA VAL A 119 4.68 -6.46 -7.83
C VAL A 119 3.87 -6.72 -6.58
N ASN A 120 3.48 -7.97 -6.38
CA ASN A 120 2.83 -8.42 -5.16
C ASN A 120 3.87 -9.09 -4.27
N PHE A 121 3.89 -8.68 -3.00
CA PHE A 121 4.85 -9.17 -2.00
C PHE A 121 4.13 -9.90 -0.88
N ALA A 122 4.71 -11.00 -0.44
CA ALA A 122 4.29 -11.68 0.77
C ALA A 122 5.23 -11.29 1.92
N VAL A 123 4.73 -11.38 3.14
CA VAL A 123 5.53 -11.14 4.34
C VAL A 123 6.31 -12.42 4.65
N ALA A 124 7.60 -12.29 4.92
CA ALA A 124 8.44 -13.45 5.28
C ALA A 124 8.02 -14.03 6.63
N ASP A 125 8.28 -15.32 6.82
CA ASP A 125 7.93 -16.03 8.06
C ASP A 125 8.58 -15.42 9.30
N THR A 126 9.68 -14.70 9.12
CA THR A 126 10.38 -14.02 10.22
C THR A 126 9.62 -12.84 10.81
N LYS A 127 8.46 -12.48 10.25
CA LYS A 127 7.58 -11.46 10.81
C LYS A 127 7.16 -11.79 12.25
N ARG A 128 7.02 -13.07 12.52
CA ARG A 128 6.48 -13.57 13.79
C ARG A 128 7.45 -13.43 14.97
#